data_376e76e80c953cf45aeb7cb433b3284e
#
_entry.id   376e76e80c953cf45aeb7cb433b3284e
#
_cell.length_a   1.000
_cell.length_b   1.000
_cell.length_c   1.000
_cell.angle_alpha   90.00
_cell.angle_beta   90.00
_cell.angle_gamma   90.00
#
_symmetry.space_group_name_H-M   'P 1'
#
loop_
_entity.id
_entity.type
_entity.pdbx_description
1 polymer ?
#
loop_
_entity_poly.entity_id
_entity_poly.type
_entity_poly.pdbx_seq_one_letter_code
_entity_poly.pdbx_strand_id
1 'polypeptide(L)'
;MKSIAGKGRTWKRKVSDRRKALKEMRELARIDDVDVKVSMIQALIPIGLEEVGKSLQKEVLRLAGEEGRHGKTNVRWGSQPGSVYLSDQKVPIEVPRVRNKAYNIEIPLECYRKLQEPLKDDELVYKRLLNGLSTHKYRESSELSSEVFGISPSSVSRRFKRATEAKLRELQERRLDGYDFIAVFVDGKRYADDGLVLSMGITMEGEKVFLGVEQMSTENARSMEQYFEGLIERGLRYKDGLLFIVDGSKGIIKAIETVFPSCGVIQRCQFHKIENIVSYLPKGMQAMWRRKGIPSLWP
;
A
#
# COMPACT_ATOMS: atom_id res chain seq x y z
N MET A 1 -60.30 -11.75 2.29
CA MET A 1 -59.47 -10.55 2.50
C MET A 1 -58.64 -10.77 3.75
N LYS A 2 -57.35 -11.19 3.62
CA LYS A 2 -56.41 -11.29 4.75
C LYS A 2 -55.48 -10.10 4.74
N SER A 3 -55.46 -9.41 5.84
CA SER A 3 -54.91 -8.09 6.14
C SER A 3 -53.40 -7.93 5.86
N ILE A 4 -53.06 -6.92 5.07
CA ILE A 4 -51.68 -6.46 4.73
C ILE A 4 -51.00 -5.67 5.91
N ALA A 5 -51.67 -5.59 7.07
CA ALA A 5 -51.20 -4.76 8.20
C ALA A 5 -50.00 -5.32 9.01
N GLY A 6 -49.61 -6.60 8.79
CA GLY A 6 -48.55 -7.23 9.58
C GLY A 6 -47.09 -6.87 9.17
N LYS A 7 -46.84 -6.62 7.89
CA LYS A 7 -45.47 -6.40 7.36
C LYS A 7 -44.85 -5.03 7.73
N GLY A 8 -45.64 -4.00 7.90
CA GLY A 8 -45.15 -2.65 8.23
C GLY A 8 -44.68 -2.47 9.67
N ARG A 9 -45.22 -3.21 10.63
CA ARG A 9 -44.84 -3.14 12.05
C ARG A 9 -43.50 -3.83 12.33
N THR A 10 -43.25 -4.97 11.67
CA THR A 10 -41.97 -5.69 11.79
C THR A 10 -40.80 -4.91 11.20
N TRP A 11 -41.02 -4.19 10.11
CA TRP A 11 -39.97 -3.35 9.49
C TRP A 11 -39.61 -2.14 10.34
N LYS A 12 -40.59 -1.40 10.87
CA LYS A 12 -40.35 -0.26 11.78
C LYS A 12 -39.62 -0.68 13.06
N ARG A 13 -39.94 -1.84 13.61
CA ARG A 13 -39.27 -2.38 14.81
C ARG A 13 -37.82 -2.73 14.50
N LYS A 14 -37.50 -3.39 13.38
CA LYS A 14 -36.13 -3.66 12.95
C LYS A 14 -35.30 -2.40 12.74
N VAL A 15 -35.87 -1.33 12.20
CA VAL A 15 -35.18 -0.04 12.02
C VAL A 15 -34.91 0.67 13.35
N SER A 16 -35.85 0.59 14.30
CA SER A 16 -35.68 1.11 15.65
C SER A 16 -34.56 0.40 16.40
N ASP A 17 -34.55 -0.93 16.35
CA ASP A 17 -33.54 -1.76 17.00
C ASP A 17 -32.13 -1.50 16.44
N ARG A 18 -32.01 -1.24 15.12
CA ARG A 18 -30.75 -0.83 14.48
C ARG A 18 -30.25 0.53 14.90
N ARG A 19 -31.14 1.53 15.01
CA ARG A 19 -30.75 2.86 15.48
C ARG A 19 -30.25 2.81 16.93
N LYS A 20 -30.89 1.96 17.74
CA LYS A 20 -30.48 1.73 19.12
C LYS A 20 -29.11 1.04 19.18
N ALA A 21 -28.91 -0.02 18.42
CA ALA A 21 -27.62 -0.72 18.32
C ALA A 21 -26.48 0.19 17.83
N LEU A 22 -26.72 1.03 16.81
CA LEU A 22 -25.73 2.02 16.33
C LEU A 22 -25.41 3.11 17.38
N LYS A 23 -26.39 3.50 18.19
CA LYS A 23 -26.17 4.45 19.29
C LYS A 23 -25.36 3.83 20.40
N GLU A 24 -25.69 2.62 20.80
CA GLU A 24 -24.94 1.81 21.79
C GLU A 24 -23.48 1.57 21.31
N MET A 25 -23.28 1.22 20.04
CA MET A 25 -21.94 1.08 19.44
C MET A 25 -21.15 2.39 19.48
N ARG A 26 -21.76 3.54 19.25
CA ARG A 26 -21.08 4.84 19.36
C ARG A 26 -20.69 5.20 20.79
N GLU A 27 -21.48 4.78 21.77
CA GLU A 27 -21.16 4.96 23.19
C GLU A 27 -20.03 4.02 23.62
N LEU A 28 -20.06 2.75 23.18
CA LEU A 28 -18.98 1.78 23.38
C LEU A 28 -17.66 2.21 22.70
N ALA A 29 -17.73 2.90 21.56
CA ALA A 29 -16.53 3.43 20.87
C ALA A 29 -15.76 4.49 21.67
N ARG A 30 -16.36 5.06 22.70
CA ARG A 30 -15.71 6.00 23.63
C ARG A 30 -14.94 5.32 24.76
N ILE A 31 -15.14 4.00 24.93
CA ILE A 31 -14.44 3.20 25.91
C ILE A 31 -13.07 2.83 25.30
N ASP A 32 -11.99 3.12 26.01
CA ASP A 32 -10.62 2.89 25.54
C ASP A 32 -10.13 1.46 25.83
N ASP A 33 -11.06 0.52 25.97
CA ASP A 33 -10.78 -0.89 26.18
C ASP A 33 -10.63 -1.61 24.85
N VAL A 34 -9.51 -2.33 24.68
CA VAL A 34 -9.16 -3.06 23.45
C VAL A 34 -10.17 -4.17 23.15
N ASP A 35 -10.64 -4.89 24.15
CA ASP A 35 -11.57 -6.01 23.98
C ASP A 35 -12.96 -5.51 23.54
N VAL A 36 -13.38 -4.35 24.03
CA VAL A 36 -14.62 -3.68 23.60
C VAL A 36 -14.50 -3.22 22.14
N LYS A 37 -13.36 -2.66 21.75
CA LYS A 37 -13.10 -2.25 20.35
C LYS A 37 -13.09 -3.45 19.41
N VAL A 38 -12.47 -4.56 19.80
CA VAL A 38 -12.46 -5.82 19.03
C VAL A 38 -13.89 -6.35 18.85
N SER A 39 -14.66 -6.44 19.93
CA SER A 39 -16.06 -6.88 19.88
C SER A 39 -16.94 -6.00 18.98
N MET A 40 -16.69 -4.69 18.97
CA MET A 40 -17.36 -3.76 18.03
C MET A 40 -17.01 -4.04 16.58
N ILE A 41 -15.73 -4.26 16.27
CA ILE A 41 -15.27 -4.57 14.90
C ILE A 41 -15.92 -5.87 14.43
N GLN A 42 -15.97 -6.90 15.27
CA GLN A 42 -16.62 -8.17 14.95
C GLN A 42 -18.13 -8.00 14.69
N ALA A 43 -18.80 -7.14 15.44
CA ALA A 43 -20.22 -6.83 15.21
C ALA A 43 -20.50 -6.05 13.92
N LEU A 44 -19.50 -5.33 13.37
CA LEU A 44 -19.67 -4.56 12.13
C LEU A 44 -19.74 -5.45 10.87
N ILE A 45 -19.13 -6.64 10.89
CA ILE A 45 -19.07 -7.53 9.73
C ILE A 45 -20.45 -8.04 9.31
N PRO A 46 -21.29 -8.60 10.22
CA PRO A 46 -22.65 -8.99 9.88
C PRO A 46 -23.50 -7.83 9.34
N ILE A 47 -23.29 -6.61 9.89
CA ILE A 47 -23.98 -5.40 9.41
C ILE A 47 -23.52 -5.05 7.98
N GLY A 48 -22.22 -5.16 7.72
CA GLY A 48 -21.65 -4.94 6.39
C GLY A 48 -22.18 -5.96 5.36
N LEU A 49 -22.23 -7.25 5.71
CA LEU A 49 -22.77 -8.31 4.86
C LEU A 49 -24.25 -8.11 4.56
N GLU A 50 -25.04 -7.69 5.54
CA GLU A 50 -26.46 -7.37 5.32
C GLU A 50 -26.62 -6.20 4.33
N GLU A 51 -25.78 -5.20 4.40
CA GLU A 51 -25.84 -4.05 3.50
C GLU A 51 -25.37 -4.42 2.07
N VAL A 52 -24.37 -5.30 1.94
CA VAL A 52 -23.98 -5.92 0.67
C VAL A 52 -25.17 -6.65 0.07
N GLY A 53 -25.84 -7.52 0.83
CA GLY A 53 -27.04 -8.24 0.38
C GLY A 53 -28.14 -7.31 -0.10
N LYS A 54 -28.41 -6.23 0.64
CA LYS A 54 -29.42 -5.22 0.23
C LYS A 54 -29.04 -4.51 -1.06
N SER A 55 -27.76 -4.15 -1.21
CA SER A 55 -27.27 -3.46 -2.41
C SER A 55 -27.40 -4.35 -3.65
N LEU A 56 -27.05 -5.64 -3.54
CA LEU A 56 -27.22 -6.62 -4.61
C LEU A 56 -28.72 -6.81 -4.96
N GLN A 57 -29.58 -6.97 -3.96
CA GLN A 57 -31.03 -7.12 -4.19
C GLN A 57 -31.66 -5.86 -4.81
N LYS A 58 -31.20 -4.67 -4.43
CA LYS A 58 -31.66 -3.40 -5.03
C LYS A 58 -31.28 -3.33 -6.52
N GLU A 59 -30.08 -3.77 -6.88
CA GLU A 59 -29.66 -3.81 -8.28
C GLU A 59 -30.45 -4.85 -9.08
N VAL A 60 -30.68 -6.04 -8.52
CA VAL A 60 -31.52 -7.09 -9.15
C VAL A 60 -32.96 -6.60 -9.34
N LEU A 61 -33.52 -5.88 -8.37
CA LEU A 61 -34.85 -5.28 -8.47
C LEU A 61 -34.92 -4.28 -9.64
N ARG A 62 -33.88 -3.46 -9.80
CA ARG A 62 -33.79 -2.50 -10.91
C ARG A 62 -33.69 -3.20 -12.27
N LEU A 63 -32.93 -4.30 -12.38
CA LEU A 63 -32.64 -4.99 -13.64
C LEU A 63 -33.74 -5.97 -14.06
N ALA A 64 -34.32 -6.71 -13.13
CA ALA A 64 -35.25 -7.82 -13.40
C ALA A 64 -36.64 -7.68 -12.74
N GLY A 65 -36.87 -6.60 -11.99
CA GLY A 65 -38.16 -6.37 -11.31
C GLY A 65 -38.36 -7.15 -10.02
N GLU A 66 -39.58 -7.09 -9.49
CA GLU A 66 -39.98 -7.79 -8.25
C GLU A 66 -39.95 -9.30 -8.40
N GLU A 67 -39.78 -9.99 -7.31
CA GLU A 67 -39.81 -11.44 -7.27
C GLU A 67 -41.23 -11.94 -7.63
N GLY A 68 -41.30 -12.97 -8.50
CA GLY A 68 -42.58 -13.49 -8.99
C GLY A 68 -43.22 -12.72 -10.17
N ARG A 69 -42.68 -11.54 -10.52
CA ARG A 69 -43.10 -10.82 -11.73
C ARG A 69 -42.03 -11.00 -12.83
N HIS A 70 -42.44 -11.69 -13.90
CA HIS A 70 -41.55 -11.88 -15.04
C HIS A 70 -41.34 -10.55 -15.80
N GLY A 71 -40.15 -9.98 -15.72
CA GLY A 71 -39.75 -8.87 -16.58
C GLY A 71 -39.80 -9.27 -18.06
N LYS A 72 -40.06 -8.30 -18.96
CA LYS A 72 -40.17 -8.57 -20.40
C LYS A 72 -38.85 -9.05 -21.02
N THR A 73 -37.73 -8.57 -20.53
CA THR A 73 -36.40 -8.78 -21.13
C THR A 73 -35.44 -9.49 -20.19
N ASN A 74 -35.34 -9.05 -18.94
CA ASN A 74 -34.43 -9.58 -17.95
C ASN A 74 -35.22 -10.31 -16.85
N VAL A 75 -34.67 -11.43 -16.36
CA VAL A 75 -35.28 -12.25 -15.32
C VAL A 75 -34.30 -12.61 -14.24
N ARG A 76 -34.79 -12.84 -13.05
CA ARG A 76 -34.01 -13.42 -11.95
C ARG A 76 -33.68 -14.86 -12.29
N TRP A 77 -32.43 -15.27 -12.10
CA TRP A 77 -31.92 -16.58 -12.51
C TRP A 77 -31.28 -17.34 -11.33
N GLY A 78 -31.95 -17.30 -10.16
CA GLY A 78 -31.43 -17.91 -8.96
C GLY A 78 -30.23 -17.17 -8.34
N SER A 79 -29.40 -17.91 -7.61
CA SER A 79 -28.17 -17.42 -7.01
C SER A 79 -27.01 -18.38 -7.27
N GLN A 80 -25.79 -17.93 -6.99
CA GLN A 80 -24.60 -18.76 -7.06
C GLN A 80 -23.65 -18.39 -5.90
N PRO A 81 -22.83 -19.35 -5.43
CA PRO A 81 -21.80 -19.05 -4.47
C PRO A 81 -20.79 -18.02 -5.04
N GLY A 82 -20.44 -17.04 -4.24
CA GLY A 82 -19.49 -16.02 -4.58
C GLY A 82 -18.80 -15.47 -3.33
N SER A 83 -18.08 -14.36 -3.48
CA SER A 83 -17.43 -13.73 -2.35
C SER A 83 -17.27 -12.23 -2.59
N VAL A 84 -17.17 -11.45 -1.52
CA VAL A 84 -16.89 -10.01 -1.58
C VAL A 84 -15.74 -9.66 -0.67
N TYR A 85 -15.02 -8.59 -1.00
CA TYR A 85 -14.04 -8.03 -0.09
C TYR A 85 -14.75 -7.19 0.98
N LEU A 86 -14.51 -7.54 2.23
CA LEU A 86 -14.81 -6.71 3.39
C LEU A 86 -13.49 -6.45 4.12
N SER A 87 -13.02 -5.21 4.10
CA SER A 87 -11.68 -4.87 4.53
C SER A 87 -10.63 -5.67 3.76
N ASP A 88 -9.67 -6.30 4.41
CA ASP A 88 -8.57 -7.06 3.81
C ASP A 88 -8.89 -8.54 3.53
N GLN A 89 -10.15 -8.95 3.68
CA GLN A 89 -10.60 -10.34 3.63
C GLN A 89 -11.69 -10.57 2.59
N LYS A 90 -11.73 -11.77 2.04
CA LYS A 90 -12.85 -12.25 1.23
C LYS A 90 -13.84 -13.01 2.10
N VAL A 91 -15.08 -12.59 2.07
CA VAL A 91 -16.19 -13.23 2.79
C VAL A 91 -17.12 -13.90 1.77
N PRO A 92 -17.45 -15.19 1.95
CA PRO A 92 -18.37 -15.88 1.07
C PRO A 92 -19.78 -15.31 1.19
N ILE A 93 -20.46 -15.20 0.05
CA ILE A 93 -21.87 -14.77 -0.03
C ILE A 93 -22.61 -15.53 -1.14
N GLU A 94 -23.92 -15.56 -1.05
CA GLU A 94 -24.80 -15.95 -2.15
C GLU A 94 -25.06 -14.74 -3.06
N VAL A 95 -24.64 -14.83 -4.33
CA VAL A 95 -24.77 -13.77 -5.32
C VAL A 95 -25.99 -14.02 -6.20
N PRO A 96 -27.00 -13.13 -6.21
CA PRO A 96 -28.14 -13.28 -7.09
C PRO A 96 -27.73 -13.08 -8.56
N ARG A 97 -28.37 -13.79 -9.46
CA ARG A 97 -28.09 -13.75 -10.90
C ARG A 97 -29.26 -13.15 -11.67
N VAL A 98 -28.94 -12.41 -12.71
CA VAL A 98 -29.89 -11.85 -13.66
C VAL A 98 -29.52 -12.31 -15.07
N ARG A 99 -30.51 -12.72 -15.85
CA ARG A 99 -30.29 -13.19 -17.23
C ARG A 99 -31.22 -12.47 -18.19
N ASN A 100 -30.68 -12.08 -19.34
CA ASN A 100 -31.49 -11.63 -20.47
C ASN A 100 -32.06 -12.83 -21.23
N LYS A 101 -33.40 -12.92 -21.31
CA LYS A 101 -34.07 -14.03 -21.96
C LYS A 101 -33.88 -14.06 -23.46
N ALA A 102 -33.88 -12.90 -24.13
CA ALA A 102 -33.81 -12.81 -25.57
C ALA A 102 -32.48 -13.30 -26.13
N TYR A 103 -31.37 -12.94 -25.47
CA TYR A 103 -30.01 -13.27 -25.89
C TYR A 103 -29.41 -14.45 -25.11
N ASN A 104 -30.11 -14.96 -24.11
CA ASN A 104 -29.63 -16.01 -23.23
C ASN A 104 -28.29 -15.71 -22.52
N ILE A 105 -28.06 -14.44 -22.21
CA ILE A 105 -26.80 -13.92 -21.64
C ILE A 105 -27.01 -13.51 -20.18
N GLU A 106 -26.08 -13.86 -19.33
CA GLU A 106 -26.07 -13.38 -17.94
C GLU A 106 -25.68 -11.89 -17.88
N ILE A 107 -26.43 -11.11 -17.11
CA ILE A 107 -26.15 -9.69 -16.89
C ILE A 107 -25.31 -9.55 -15.62
N PRO A 108 -24.07 -9.07 -15.74
CA PRO A 108 -23.23 -8.86 -14.56
C PRO A 108 -23.81 -7.77 -13.67
N LEU A 109 -23.78 -8.01 -12.36
CA LEU A 109 -24.14 -7.01 -11.36
C LEU A 109 -22.95 -6.08 -11.12
N GLU A 110 -23.15 -4.80 -11.35
CA GLU A 110 -22.09 -3.79 -11.21
C GLU A 110 -21.67 -3.62 -9.75
N CYS A 111 -22.63 -3.67 -8.83
CA CYS A 111 -22.37 -3.66 -7.40
C CYS A 111 -21.45 -4.84 -6.99
N TYR A 112 -21.75 -6.06 -7.49
CA TYR A 112 -20.91 -7.22 -7.24
C TYR A 112 -19.50 -7.06 -7.81
N ARG A 113 -19.38 -6.57 -9.03
CA ARG A 113 -18.08 -6.30 -9.66
C ARG A 113 -17.24 -5.34 -8.83
N LYS A 114 -17.82 -4.24 -8.35
CA LYS A 114 -17.12 -3.28 -7.47
C LYS A 114 -16.70 -3.90 -6.14
N LEU A 115 -17.51 -4.80 -5.58
CA LEU A 115 -17.20 -5.52 -4.34
C LEU A 115 -16.18 -6.65 -4.52
N GLN A 116 -15.86 -7.03 -5.77
CA GLN A 116 -14.78 -7.94 -6.12
C GLN A 116 -13.41 -7.24 -6.20
N GLU A 117 -13.40 -5.94 -6.39
CA GLU A 117 -12.16 -5.16 -6.40
C GLU A 117 -11.71 -5.00 -4.95
N PRO A 118 -10.47 -5.39 -4.60
CA PRO A 118 -9.92 -5.05 -3.31
C PRO A 118 -9.91 -3.53 -3.22
N LEU A 119 -10.74 -2.98 -2.33
CA LEU A 119 -10.63 -1.57 -1.95
C LEU A 119 -9.15 -1.31 -1.65
N LYS A 120 -8.70 -0.05 -1.56
CA LYS A 120 -7.33 0.40 -1.24
C LYS A 120 -6.62 -0.34 -0.07
N ASP A 121 -7.07 -1.53 0.24
CA ASP A 121 -6.71 -2.39 1.37
C ASP A 121 -5.33 -3.03 1.23
N ASP A 122 -4.74 -3.00 0.03
CA ASP A 122 -3.34 -3.38 -0.14
C ASP A 122 -2.43 -2.44 0.68
N GLU A 123 -2.86 -1.19 0.93
CA GLU A 123 -2.16 -0.28 1.82
C GLU A 123 -2.19 -0.72 3.29
N LEU A 124 -3.28 -1.30 3.76
CA LEU A 124 -3.37 -1.84 5.12
C LEU A 124 -2.44 -3.05 5.29
N VAL A 125 -2.45 -3.97 4.32
CA VAL A 125 -1.51 -5.11 4.27
C VAL A 125 -0.08 -4.62 4.27
N TYR A 126 0.22 -3.63 3.43
CA TYR A 126 1.53 -3.00 3.33
C TYR A 126 1.99 -2.44 4.68
N LYS A 127 1.17 -1.61 5.34
CA LYS A 127 1.48 -1.03 6.66
C LYS A 127 1.71 -2.10 7.72
N ARG A 128 0.87 -3.15 7.78
CA ARG A 128 1.02 -4.23 8.76
C ARG A 128 2.33 -5.00 8.59
N LEU A 129 2.72 -5.32 7.35
CA LEU A 129 3.97 -6.01 7.06
C LEU A 129 5.19 -5.12 7.33
N LEU A 130 5.14 -3.83 7.01
CA LEU A 130 6.21 -2.89 7.39
C LEU A 130 6.40 -2.78 8.89
N ASN A 131 5.33 -2.93 9.69
CA ASN A 131 5.39 -2.96 11.15
C ASN A 131 5.86 -4.32 11.70
N GLY A 132 6.42 -5.19 10.86
CA GLY A 132 7.04 -6.44 11.28
C GLY A 132 6.11 -7.64 11.34
N LEU A 133 4.87 -7.53 10.86
CA LEU A 133 3.96 -8.67 10.81
C LEU A 133 4.41 -9.63 9.70
N SER A 134 4.68 -10.90 10.05
CA SER A 134 5.03 -11.93 9.08
C SER A 134 3.82 -12.30 8.20
N THR A 135 4.07 -12.58 6.91
CA THR A 135 3.03 -13.08 5.99
C THR A 135 2.40 -14.38 6.47
N HIS A 136 3.15 -15.24 7.17
CA HIS A 136 2.67 -16.49 7.74
C HIS A 136 1.76 -16.26 8.96
N LYS A 137 2.08 -15.26 9.79
CA LYS A 137 1.30 -14.89 10.99
C LYS A 137 0.15 -13.92 10.69
N TYR A 138 0.02 -13.48 9.44
CA TYR A 138 -0.98 -12.48 9.07
C TYR A 138 -2.42 -12.96 9.38
N ARG A 139 -2.71 -14.24 9.12
CA ARG A 139 -4.02 -14.83 9.40
C ARG A 139 -4.33 -14.87 10.91
N GLU A 140 -3.32 -15.15 11.74
CA GLU A 140 -3.46 -15.21 13.19
C GLU A 140 -3.73 -13.82 13.80
N SER A 141 -3.19 -12.78 13.16
CA SER A 141 -3.40 -11.39 13.59
C SER A 141 -4.71 -10.77 13.08
N SER A 142 -5.38 -11.41 12.13
CA SER A 142 -6.71 -11.02 11.67
C SER A 142 -7.74 -11.88 12.41
N GLU A 143 -8.22 -11.40 13.53
CA GLU A 143 -9.15 -12.07 14.45
C GLU A 143 -10.56 -12.30 13.89
N LEU A 144 -10.68 -12.54 12.60
CA LEU A 144 -11.96 -12.62 11.91
C LEU A 144 -12.32 -14.06 11.54
N SER A 145 -13.60 -14.35 11.56
CA SER A 145 -14.26 -15.66 11.53
C SER A 145 -13.55 -16.76 10.70
N SER A 146 -13.76 -18.02 11.09
CA SER A 146 -13.21 -19.24 10.49
C SER A 146 -13.52 -19.43 8.99
N GLU A 147 -14.48 -18.68 8.42
CA GLU A 147 -14.96 -18.80 7.05
C GLU A 147 -14.30 -17.82 6.07
N VAL A 148 -13.36 -17.01 6.53
CA VAL A 148 -12.72 -15.96 5.73
C VAL A 148 -11.54 -16.53 4.94
N PHE A 149 -11.38 -16.11 3.69
CA PHE A 149 -10.27 -16.47 2.83
C PHE A 149 -9.61 -15.23 2.17
N GLY A 150 -8.56 -15.43 1.38
CA GLY A 150 -7.81 -14.33 0.74
C GLY A 150 -6.69 -13.76 1.60
N ILE A 151 -6.44 -14.30 2.79
CA ILE A 151 -5.35 -13.96 3.71
C ILE A 151 -4.33 -15.08 3.89
N SER A 152 -4.23 -16.00 2.91
CA SER A 152 -3.14 -16.96 2.88
C SER A 152 -1.79 -16.24 2.72
N PRO A 153 -0.67 -16.81 3.20
CA PRO A 153 0.66 -16.21 3.07
C PRO A 153 0.98 -15.78 1.64
N SER A 154 0.61 -16.58 0.64
CA SER A 154 0.80 -16.26 -0.77
C SER A 154 -0.09 -15.10 -1.26
N SER A 155 -1.35 -15.01 -0.79
CA SER A 155 -2.23 -13.87 -1.09
C SER A 155 -1.72 -12.59 -0.47
N VAL A 156 -1.32 -12.64 0.79
CA VAL A 156 -0.74 -11.50 1.53
C VAL A 156 0.54 -11.04 0.84
N SER A 157 1.43 -11.96 0.47
CA SER A 157 2.67 -11.64 -0.26
C SER A 157 2.40 -10.94 -1.60
N ARG A 158 1.43 -11.44 -2.40
CA ARG A 158 1.05 -10.80 -3.68
C ARG A 158 0.48 -9.40 -3.48
N ARG A 159 -0.35 -9.20 -2.47
CA ARG A 159 -0.92 -7.89 -2.13
C ARG A 159 0.16 -6.91 -1.67
N PHE A 160 1.09 -7.38 -0.85
CA PHE A 160 2.24 -6.58 -0.41
C PHE A 160 3.13 -6.16 -1.60
N LYS A 161 3.43 -7.09 -2.53
CA LYS A 161 4.19 -6.76 -3.75
C LYS A 161 3.49 -5.68 -4.58
N ARG A 162 2.18 -5.81 -4.84
CA ARG A 162 1.40 -4.79 -5.58
C ARG A 162 1.44 -3.44 -4.90
N ALA A 163 1.25 -3.40 -3.57
CA ALA A 163 1.29 -2.15 -2.82
C ALA A 163 2.69 -1.51 -2.86
N THR A 164 3.74 -2.33 -2.76
CA THR A 164 5.13 -1.88 -2.88
C THR A 164 5.42 -1.33 -4.28
N GLU A 165 4.99 -2.02 -5.33
CA GLU A 165 5.12 -1.56 -6.72
C GLU A 165 4.42 -0.22 -6.95
N ALA A 166 3.21 -0.05 -6.41
CA ALA A 166 2.48 1.20 -6.50
C ALA A 166 3.21 2.35 -5.80
N LYS A 167 3.75 2.10 -4.59
CA LYS A 167 4.54 3.09 -3.84
C LYS A 167 5.87 3.41 -4.51
N LEU A 168 6.53 2.43 -5.09
CA LEU A 168 7.76 2.64 -5.85
C LEU A 168 7.50 3.49 -7.10
N ARG A 169 6.43 3.20 -7.83
CA ARG A 169 6.01 4.00 -8.99
C ARG A 169 5.70 5.44 -8.61
N GLU A 170 4.91 5.66 -7.54
CA GLU A 170 4.63 6.99 -7.00
C GLU A 170 5.92 7.77 -6.69
N LEU A 171 6.92 7.10 -6.10
CA LEU A 171 8.22 7.67 -5.81
C LEU A 171 8.99 8.02 -7.09
N GLN A 172 9.02 7.11 -8.07
CA GLN A 172 9.76 7.28 -9.33
C GLN A 172 9.14 8.34 -10.25
N GLU A 173 7.81 8.52 -10.18
CA GLU A 173 7.09 9.51 -10.99
C GLU A 173 6.97 10.89 -10.30
N ARG A 174 7.29 10.96 -9.00
CA ARG A 174 7.15 12.20 -8.23
C ARG A 174 7.99 13.32 -8.82
N ARG A 175 7.35 14.48 -9.05
CA ARG A 175 8.03 15.70 -9.52
C ARG A 175 8.94 16.27 -8.43
N LEU A 176 10.09 16.82 -8.85
CA LEU A 176 11.11 17.38 -7.97
C LEU A 176 11.27 18.90 -8.13
N ASP A 177 10.60 19.52 -9.09
CA ASP A 177 10.67 20.95 -9.39
C ASP A 177 10.13 21.86 -8.27
N GLY A 178 9.36 21.30 -7.35
CA GLY A 178 8.86 22.01 -6.16
C GLY A 178 9.86 22.13 -5.02
N TYR A 179 11.06 21.55 -5.14
CA TYR A 179 12.09 21.53 -4.10
C TYR A 179 13.33 22.28 -4.56
N ASP A 180 14.00 22.96 -3.61
CA ASP A 180 15.30 23.61 -3.81
C ASP A 180 16.37 22.82 -3.06
N PHE A 181 17.05 21.91 -3.77
CA PHE A 181 18.02 21.01 -3.20
C PHE A 181 19.43 21.63 -3.20
N ILE A 182 20.11 21.56 -2.05
CA ILE A 182 21.53 21.98 -1.88
C ILE A 182 22.48 20.78 -1.86
N ALA A 183 21.98 19.60 -1.45
CA ALA A 183 22.81 18.40 -1.40
C ALA A 183 22.02 17.16 -1.77
N VAL A 184 22.71 16.17 -2.37
CA VAL A 184 22.19 14.84 -2.69
C VAL A 184 23.14 13.79 -2.13
N PHE A 185 22.61 12.95 -1.24
CA PHE A 185 23.29 11.74 -0.79
C PHE A 185 23.00 10.61 -1.76
N VAL A 186 24.03 9.89 -2.16
CA VAL A 186 23.90 8.69 -3.00
C VAL A 186 24.66 7.55 -2.33
N ASP A 187 23.95 6.47 -2.02
CA ASP A 187 24.48 5.31 -1.30
C ASP A 187 24.14 4.02 -2.07
N GLY A 188 25.17 3.24 -2.35
CA GLY A 188 25.04 1.91 -2.97
C GLY A 188 25.03 0.83 -1.90
N LYS A 189 24.02 -0.04 -1.93
CA LYS A 189 23.93 -1.23 -1.04
C LYS A 189 23.75 -2.50 -1.84
N ARG A 190 24.50 -3.53 -1.47
CA ARG A 190 24.25 -4.89 -1.95
C ARG A 190 23.20 -5.57 -1.09
N TYR A 191 22.20 -6.14 -1.74
CA TYR A 191 21.18 -6.96 -1.11
C TYR A 191 21.03 -8.26 -1.88
N ALA A 192 21.52 -9.35 -1.28
CA ALA A 192 21.70 -10.63 -1.94
C ALA A 192 22.61 -10.50 -3.19
N ASP A 193 22.11 -10.86 -4.37
CA ASP A 193 22.83 -10.78 -5.62
C ASP A 193 22.66 -9.44 -6.36
N ASP A 194 21.80 -8.58 -5.85
CA ASP A 194 21.44 -7.30 -6.47
C ASP A 194 22.09 -6.11 -5.77
N GLY A 195 22.51 -5.13 -6.55
CA GLY A 195 22.88 -3.80 -6.06
C GLY A 195 21.65 -2.88 -6.03
N LEU A 196 21.51 -2.11 -4.96
CA LEU A 196 20.51 -1.05 -4.85
C LEU A 196 21.24 0.28 -4.65
N VAL A 197 20.91 1.27 -5.47
CA VAL A 197 21.35 2.64 -5.27
C VAL A 197 20.20 3.46 -4.74
N LEU A 198 20.44 4.16 -3.65
CA LEU A 198 19.47 5.01 -2.95
C LEU A 198 19.94 6.45 -3.06
N SER A 199 19.02 7.38 -3.29
CA SER A 199 19.35 8.81 -3.24
C SER A 199 18.38 9.60 -2.37
N MET A 200 18.91 10.58 -1.66
CA MET A 200 18.18 11.47 -0.76
C MET A 200 18.67 12.91 -0.93
N GLY A 201 17.77 13.82 -1.24
CA GLY A 201 18.02 15.25 -1.33
C GLY A 201 17.85 15.94 0.01
N ILE A 202 18.64 17.00 0.23
CA ILE A 202 18.48 17.95 1.33
C ILE A 202 18.10 19.29 0.71
N THR A 203 17.00 19.88 1.15
CA THR A 203 16.56 21.20 0.70
C THR A 203 17.26 22.33 1.43
N MET A 204 17.11 23.55 0.95
CA MET A 204 17.62 24.77 1.63
C MET A 204 17.10 24.90 3.07
N GLU A 205 15.86 24.43 3.33
CA GLU A 205 15.24 24.42 4.65
C GLU A 205 15.71 23.26 5.54
N GLY A 206 16.58 22.38 5.02
CA GLY A 206 17.10 21.21 5.74
C GLY A 206 16.15 20.00 5.70
N GLU A 207 15.09 20.03 4.88
CA GLU A 207 14.19 18.91 4.70
C GLU A 207 14.89 17.76 3.96
N LYS A 208 14.67 16.53 4.44
CA LYS A 208 15.20 15.31 3.81
C LYS A 208 14.14 14.72 2.90
N VAL A 209 14.41 14.71 1.60
CA VAL A 209 13.49 14.19 0.59
C VAL A 209 14.13 12.98 -0.08
N PHE A 210 13.49 11.83 0.02
CA PHE A 210 13.93 10.61 -0.67
C PHE A 210 13.67 10.77 -2.17
N LEU A 211 14.71 10.74 -3.01
CA LEU A 211 14.61 11.02 -4.44
C LEU A 211 14.29 9.78 -5.26
N GLY A 212 14.89 8.64 -4.93
CA GLY A 212 14.65 7.41 -5.65
C GLY A 212 15.49 6.24 -5.16
N VAL A 213 15.11 5.07 -5.65
CA VAL A 213 15.85 3.82 -5.53
C VAL A 213 15.91 3.17 -6.90
N GLU A 214 17.09 2.67 -7.26
CA GLU A 214 17.30 1.97 -8.53
C GLU A 214 17.99 0.64 -8.25
N GLN A 215 17.51 -0.42 -8.89
CA GLN A 215 18.14 -1.74 -8.82
C GLN A 215 19.16 -1.84 -9.97
N MET A 216 20.39 -2.10 -9.63
CA MET A 216 21.48 -2.20 -10.59
C MET A 216 22.23 -3.51 -10.40
N SER A 217 22.45 -4.26 -11.46
CA SER A 217 23.30 -5.47 -11.42
C SER A 217 24.75 -5.13 -11.16
N THR A 218 25.17 -3.94 -11.60
CA THR A 218 26.52 -3.38 -11.38
C THR A 218 26.42 -1.87 -11.24
N GLU A 219 27.20 -1.28 -10.33
CA GLU A 219 27.35 0.20 -10.19
C GLU A 219 28.24 0.75 -11.31
N ASN A 220 27.80 0.59 -12.58
CA ASN A 220 28.55 1.16 -13.70
C ASN A 220 28.12 2.61 -13.95
N ALA A 221 29.03 3.41 -14.51
CA ALA A 221 28.80 4.82 -14.76
C ALA A 221 27.57 5.08 -15.63
N ARG A 222 27.32 4.26 -16.66
CA ARG A 222 26.22 4.44 -17.60
C ARG A 222 24.85 4.30 -16.93
N SER A 223 24.65 3.29 -16.08
CA SER A 223 23.39 3.13 -15.36
C SER A 223 23.15 4.27 -14.38
N MET A 224 24.23 4.76 -13.74
CA MET A 224 24.15 5.92 -12.87
C MET A 224 23.88 7.23 -13.62
N GLU A 225 24.44 7.40 -14.82
CA GLU A 225 24.12 8.53 -15.71
C GLU A 225 22.63 8.55 -16.03
N GLN A 226 22.06 7.44 -16.47
CA GLN A 226 20.62 7.31 -16.74
C GLN A 226 19.76 7.62 -15.52
N TYR A 227 20.18 7.14 -14.35
CA TYR A 227 19.49 7.44 -13.10
C TYR A 227 19.46 8.96 -12.80
N PHE A 228 20.59 9.64 -12.93
CA PHE A 228 20.67 11.08 -12.70
C PHE A 228 19.92 11.89 -13.75
N GLU A 229 19.97 11.48 -15.02
CA GLU A 229 19.16 12.06 -16.09
C GLU A 229 17.66 11.96 -15.77
N GLY A 230 17.20 10.81 -15.27
CA GLY A 230 15.83 10.62 -14.79
C GLY A 230 15.44 11.56 -13.64
N LEU A 231 16.37 11.88 -12.71
CA LEU A 231 16.11 12.87 -11.67
C LEU A 231 15.96 14.28 -12.28
N ILE A 232 16.78 14.63 -13.28
CA ILE A 232 16.70 15.92 -13.98
C ILE A 232 15.36 16.03 -14.75
N GLU A 233 14.94 14.98 -15.45
CA GLU A 233 13.64 14.92 -16.15
C GLU A 233 12.46 15.11 -15.20
N ARG A 234 12.59 14.62 -13.97
CA ARG A 234 11.62 14.84 -12.89
C ARG A 234 11.66 16.24 -12.31
N GLY A 235 12.61 17.08 -12.72
CA GLY A 235 12.72 18.49 -12.32
C GLY A 235 13.76 18.79 -11.24
N LEU A 236 14.74 17.91 -11.04
CA LEU A 236 15.87 18.21 -10.12
C LEU A 236 16.61 19.46 -10.60
N ARG A 237 16.64 20.51 -9.77
CA ARG A 237 17.39 21.73 -10.03
C ARG A 237 18.84 21.53 -9.60
N TYR A 238 19.79 21.93 -10.44
CA TYR A 238 21.22 21.73 -10.18
C TYR A 238 22.11 22.87 -10.73
N LYS A 239 21.55 23.79 -11.49
CA LYS A 239 22.34 24.83 -12.20
C LYS A 239 23.02 25.81 -11.28
N ASP A 240 22.49 26.03 -10.09
CA ASP A 240 23.03 26.92 -9.07
C ASP A 240 24.09 26.23 -8.18
N GLY A 241 24.43 24.98 -8.53
CA GLY A 241 25.35 24.13 -7.78
C GLY A 241 24.63 23.10 -6.93
N LEU A 242 25.17 21.87 -6.90
CA LEU A 242 24.59 20.77 -6.12
C LEU A 242 25.72 19.94 -5.51
N LEU A 243 25.68 19.77 -4.18
CA LEU A 243 26.64 18.95 -3.46
C LEU A 243 26.23 17.48 -3.48
N PHE A 244 27.06 16.63 -4.04
CA PHE A 244 26.88 15.17 -4.02
C PHE A 244 27.72 14.53 -2.92
N ILE A 245 27.10 13.81 -2.00
CA ILE A 245 27.77 13.06 -0.94
C ILE A 245 27.68 11.56 -1.28
N VAL A 246 28.83 10.95 -1.63
CA VAL A 246 28.92 9.60 -2.18
C VAL A 246 29.88 8.71 -1.38
N ASP A 247 29.69 7.40 -1.44
CA ASP A 247 30.54 6.41 -0.75
C ASP A 247 31.96 6.28 -1.32
N GLY A 248 32.18 6.81 -2.52
CA GLY A 248 33.44 6.76 -3.25
C GLY A 248 33.47 5.71 -4.36
N SER A 249 32.32 5.16 -4.75
CA SER A 249 32.18 4.34 -5.96
C SER A 249 32.62 5.13 -7.20
N LYS A 250 33.56 4.56 -7.94
CA LYS A 250 34.10 5.19 -9.16
C LYS A 250 33.03 5.40 -10.23
N GLY A 251 32.06 4.47 -10.32
CA GLY A 251 30.95 4.57 -11.26
C GLY A 251 30.04 5.76 -10.96
N ILE A 252 29.70 5.96 -9.67
CA ILE A 252 28.86 7.08 -9.22
C ILE A 252 29.59 8.42 -9.45
N ILE A 253 30.87 8.51 -9.07
CA ILE A 253 31.68 9.71 -9.26
C ILE A 253 31.73 10.10 -10.74
N LYS A 254 32.08 9.15 -11.63
CA LYS A 254 32.16 9.40 -13.06
C LYS A 254 30.81 9.85 -13.65
N ALA A 255 29.71 9.25 -13.21
CA ALA A 255 28.37 9.63 -13.68
C ALA A 255 28.02 11.07 -13.26
N ILE A 256 28.35 11.47 -12.02
CA ILE A 256 28.14 12.86 -11.55
C ILE A 256 28.97 13.84 -12.39
N GLU A 257 30.24 13.54 -12.64
CA GLU A 257 31.12 14.37 -13.48
C GLU A 257 30.60 14.50 -14.92
N THR A 258 29.99 13.45 -15.46
CA THR A 258 29.38 13.44 -16.80
C THR A 258 28.09 14.25 -16.87
N VAL A 259 27.18 14.03 -15.93
CA VAL A 259 25.81 14.62 -15.97
C VAL A 259 25.80 16.05 -15.41
N PHE A 260 26.67 16.36 -14.45
CA PHE A 260 26.74 17.67 -13.77
C PHE A 260 28.13 18.32 -13.87
N PRO A 261 28.69 18.51 -15.08
CA PRO A 261 30.12 18.77 -15.27
C PRO A 261 30.66 20.09 -14.63
N SER A 262 29.81 21.08 -14.43
CA SER A 262 30.21 22.38 -13.85
C SER A 262 29.46 22.74 -12.57
N CYS A 263 28.43 21.99 -12.22
CA CYS A 263 27.53 22.31 -11.12
C CYS A 263 27.55 21.25 -10.00
N GLY A 264 28.08 20.06 -10.29
CA GLY A 264 28.19 18.97 -9.32
C GLY A 264 29.46 19.09 -8.48
N VAL A 265 29.34 19.35 -7.18
CA VAL A 265 30.46 19.30 -6.22
C VAL A 265 30.43 17.95 -5.51
N ILE A 266 31.52 17.19 -5.54
CA ILE A 266 31.57 15.85 -4.98
C ILE A 266 32.31 15.86 -3.64
N GLN A 267 31.61 15.40 -2.59
CA GLN A 267 32.15 15.14 -1.27
C GLN A 267 32.05 13.64 -0.95
N ARG A 268 33.17 13.04 -0.58
CA ARG A 268 33.15 11.64 -0.14
C ARG A 268 32.50 11.52 1.24
N CYS A 269 31.56 10.55 1.38
CA CYS A 269 30.89 10.25 2.64
C CYS A 269 31.89 9.89 3.73
N GLN A 270 31.93 10.69 4.79
CA GLN A 270 32.88 10.53 5.89
C GLN A 270 32.65 9.23 6.64
N PHE A 271 31.40 8.85 6.86
CA PHE A 271 31.06 7.60 7.52
C PHE A 271 31.66 6.39 6.76
N HIS A 272 31.46 6.32 5.45
CA HIS A 272 32.04 5.26 4.62
C HIS A 272 33.57 5.32 4.57
N LYS A 273 34.15 6.51 4.59
CA LYS A 273 35.61 6.67 4.66
C LYS A 273 36.16 6.11 5.96
N ILE A 274 35.51 6.40 7.09
CA ILE A 274 35.90 5.89 8.40
C ILE A 274 35.76 4.36 8.43
N GLU A 275 34.62 3.81 8.00
CA GLU A 275 34.40 2.36 7.96
C GLU A 275 35.43 1.65 7.08
N ASN A 276 35.79 2.23 5.93
CA ASN A 276 36.85 1.71 5.09
C ASN A 276 38.18 1.64 5.81
N ILE A 277 38.58 2.71 6.52
CA ILE A 277 39.84 2.72 7.30
C ILE A 277 39.79 1.69 8.42
N VAL A 278 38.68 1.64 9.15
CA VAL A 278 38.49 0.71 10.27
C VAL A 278 38.52 -0.73 9.82
N SER A 279 38.05 -1.03 8.60
CA SER A 279 38.04 -2.39 8.05
C SER A 279 39.46 -3.00 7.91
N TYR A 280 40.51 -2.16 7.75
CA TYR A 280 41.91 -2.60 7.69
C TYR A 280 42.51 -2.88 9.07
N LEU A 281 41.84 -2.50 10.15
CA LEU A 281 42.34 -2.70 11.52
C LEU A 281 41.98 -4.10 12.05
N PRO A 282 42.81 -4.68 12.96
CA PRO A 282 42.46 -5.90 13.65
C PRO A 282 41.11 -5.77 14.37
N LYS A 283 40.31 -6.86 14.35
CA LYS A 283 38.92 -6.86 14.88
C LYS A 283 38.81 -6.28 16.30
N GLY A 284 39.77 -6.58 17.18
CA GLY A 284 39.79 -6.07 18.57
C GLY A 284 39.95 -4.55 18.70
N MET A 285 40.48 -3.88 17.67
CA MET A 285 40.70 -2.43 17.67
C MET A 285 39.56 -1.67 16.99
N GLN A 286 38.78 -2.33 16.13
CA GLN A 286 37.76 -1.66 15.30
C GLN A 286 36.72 -0.91 16.11
N ALA A 287 36.19 -1.50 17.20
CA ALA A 287 35.16 -0.88 18.03
C ALA A 287 35.68 0.41 18.72
N MET A 288 36.93 0.42 19.14
CA MET A 288 37.57 1.59 19.75
C MET A 288 37.72 2.75 18.73
N TRP A 289 38.15 2.44 17.51
CA TRP A 289 38.34 3.44 16.45
C TRP A 289 37.03 4.01 15.94
N ARG A 290 35.96 3.19 15.80
CA ARG A 290 34.62 3.70 15.48
C ARG A 290 34.11 4.68 16.53
N ARG A 291 34.38 4.43 17.82
CA ARG A 291 33.89 5.26 18.93
C ARG A 291 34.66 6.55 19.09
N LYS A 292 35.99 6.53 18.84
CA LYS A 292 36.85 7.74 18.96
C LYS A 292 36.69 8.70 17.81
N GLY A 293 36.13 8.25 16.66
CA GLY A 293 36.25 8.96 15.40
C GLY A 293 37.73 9.00 14.95
N ILE A 294 38.00 9.60 13.82
CA ILE A 294 39.38 9.90 13.41
C ILE A 294 39.50 11.44 13.36
N PRO A 295 39.85 12.09 14.49
CA PRO A 295 39.91 13.56 14.58
C PRO A 295 40.86 14.21 13.56
N SER A 296 41.86 13.44 13.11
CA SER A 296 42.91 13.90 12.17
C SER A 296 42.50 13.86 10.69
N LEU A 297 41.28 13.50 10.34
CA LEU A 297 40.79 13.52 8.95
C LEU A 297 40.08 14.83 8.56
N TRP A 298 40.10 15.81 9.46
CA TRP A 298 39.54 17.14 9.20
C TRP A 298 40.73 18.13 9.10
N PRO A 299 40.74 18.99 8.08
CA PRO A 299 41.63 20.14 8.05
C PRO A 299 41.29 21.12 9.17
#